data_fe36fa241026c00ce3549fc9725627d7
#
_entry.id   fe36fa241026c00ce3549fc9725627d7
#
_cell.length_a   1.000
_cell.length_b   1.000
_cell.length_c   1.000
_cell.angle_alpha   90.00
_cell.angle_beta   90.00
_cell.angle_gamma   90.00
#
_symmetry.space_group_name_H-M   'P 1'
#
loop_
_entity.id
_entity.type
_entity.pdbx_description
1 polymer ?
#
loop_
_entity_poly.entity_id
_entity_poly.type
_entity_poly.pdbx_seq_one_letter_code
_entity_poly.pdbx_strand_id
1 'polypeptide(L)'
;MVEFDPQARFAHAPVARLATAAPDGRPHLVPVVFALHDEVIFTAIDAKPKTTQRLRRLANIERNSKVSLLVDHYADDWTQLWWVRADGVAVIHHDGDTMNVGRILLRAKYAQYQSVSLNGPVIAVAVQRWSSWHA
;
A
#
# COMPACT_ATOMS: atom_id res chain seq x y z
N MET A 1 -1.86 -23.23 19.25
CA MET A 1 -1.42 -23.04 17.84
C MET A 1 -1.99 -21.75 17.30
N VAL A 2 -1.17 -20.94 16.65
CA VAL A 2 -1.61 -19.67 16.08
C VAL A 2 -2.00 -19.92 14.64
N GLU A 3 -3.25 -19.61 14.29
CA GLU A 3 -3.69 -19.69 12.92
C GLU A 3 -3.06 -18.60 12.07
N PHE A 4 -2.84 -18.89 10.79
CA PHE A 4 -2.39 -17.90 9.84
C PHE A 4 -3.57 -16.95 9.55
N ASP A 5 -3.39 -15.67 9.91
CA ASP A 5 -4.37 -14.61 9.63
C ASP A 5 -3.79 -13.70 8.55
N PRO A 6 -4.23 -13.84 7.28
CA PRO A 6 -3.64 -13.07 6.19
C PRO A 6 -3.73 -11.57 6.37
N GLN A 7 -4.89 -11.06 6.79
CA GLN A 7 -5.08 -9.62 6.92
C GLN A 7 -4.25 -9.03 8.06
N ALA A 8 -4.13 -9.75 9.17
CA ALA A 8 -3.27 -9.31 10.28
C ALA A 8 -1.79 -9.30 9.86
N ARG A 9 -1.35 -10.34 9.13
CA ARG A 9 0.01 -10.41 8.60
C ARG A 9 0.29 -9.23 7.66
N PHE A 10 -0.67 -8.92 6.79
CA PHE A 10 -0.56 -7.78 5.89
C PHE A 10 -0.46 -6.48 6.68
N ALA A 11 -1.38 -6.26 7.62
CA ALA A 11 -1.45 -5.00 8.37
C ALA A 11 -0.19 -4.71 9.18
N HIS A 12 0.46 -5.74 9.73
CA HIS A 12 1.66 -5.58 10.55
C HIS A 12 2.95 -5.40 9.74
N ALA A 13 2.92 -5.66 8.44
CA ALA A 13 4.13 -5.54 7.63
C ALA A 13 4.55 -4.08 7.50
N PRO A 14 5.86 -3.80 7.51
CA PRO A 14 6.35 -2.42 7.40
C PRO A 14 6.33 -1.88 5.97
N VAL A 15 6.34 -2.75 4.96
CA VAL A 15 6.44 -2.37 3.55
C VAL A 15 5.59 -3.32 2.72
N ALA A 16 4.90 -2.76 1.72
CA ALA A 16 4.23 -3.54 0.67
C ALA A 16 4.79 -3.14 -0.69
N ARG A 17 4.56 -3.98 -1.69
CA ARG A 17 4.88 -3.66 -3.09
C ARG A 17 3.57 -3.31 -3.78
N LEU A 18 3.52 -2.10 -4.34
CA LEU A 18 2.35 -1.58 -5.04
C LEU A 18 2.55 -1.74 -6.53
N ALA A 19 1.63 -2.44 -7.16
CA ALA A 19 1.59 -2.62 -8.61
C ALA A 19 0.50 -1.76 -9.22
N THR A 20 0.86 -0.98 -10.24
CA THR A 20 -0.06 -0.20 -11.07
C THR A 20 0.24 -0.52 -12.53
N ALA A 21 -0.67 -0.17 -13.43
CA ALA A 21 -0.49 -0.42 -14.85
C ALA A 21 -0.46 0.88 -15.64
N ALA A 22 0.54 1.01 -16.51
CA ALA A 22 0.61 2.12 -17.46
C ALA A 22 -0.43 1.94 -18.58
N PRO A 23 -0.74 3.00 -19.35
CA PRO A 23 -1.74 2.93 -20.43
C PRO A 23 -1.44 1.85 -21.47
N ASP A 24 -0.16 1.55 -21.72
CA ASP A 24 0.25 0.49 -22.65
C ASP A 24 0.25 -0.90 -22.01
N GLY A 25 -0.21 -1.02 -20.74
CA GLY A 25 -0.24 -2.27 -20.03
C GLY A 25 1.05 -2.62 -19.29
N ARG A 26 2.11 -1.81 -19.41
CA ARG A 26 3.36 -2.10 -18.71
C ARG A 26 3.14 -2.02 -17.20
N PRO A 27 3.51 -3.06 -16.45
CA PRO A 27 3.40 -3.01 -15.00
C PRO A 27 4.45 -2.06 -14.40
N HIS A 28 4.04 -1.34 -13.35
CA HIS A 28 4.91 -0.48 -12.56
C HIS A 28 4.85 -0.97 -11.12
N LEU A 29 6.00 -1.18 -10.50
CA LEU A 29 6.10 -1.81 -9.19
C LEU A 29 7.05 -1.02 -8.31
N VAL A 30 6.58 -0.61 -7.13
CA VAL A 30 7.37 0.15 -6.17
C VAL A 30 7.07 -0.30 -4.74
N PRO A 31 8.07 -0.23 -3.84
CA PRO A 31 7.79 -0.42 -2.42
C PRO A 31 7.08 0.81 -1.85
N VAL A 32 6.16 0.59 -0.94
CA VAL A 32 5.41 1.65 -0.27
C VAL A 32 5.26 1.33 1.21
N VAL A 33 5.22 2.38 2.04
CA VAL A 33 4.70 2.25 3.40
C VAL A 33 3.20 2.47 3.37
N PHE A 34 2.48 1.86 4.28
CA PHE A 34 1.02 1.82 4.19
C PHE A 34 0.39 1.56 5.56
N ALA A 35 -0.91 1.82 5.65
CA ALA A 35 -1.74 1.43 6.79
C ALA A 35 -3.03 0.81 6.28
N LEU A 36 -3.49 -0.24 6.94
CA LEU A 36 -4.74 -0.92 6.62
C LEU A 36 -5.78 -0.65 7.72
N HIS A 37 -6.97 -0.23 7.33
CA HIS A 37 -8.09 -0.03 8.24
C HIS A 37 -9.41 -0.26 7.50
N ASP A 38 -10.27 -1.13 8.03
CA ASP A 38 -11.61 -1.40 7.48
C ASP A 38 -11.60 -1.71 5.98
N GLU A 39 -10.75 -2.65 5.56
CA GLU A 39 -10.63 -3.07 4.16
C GLU A 39 -10.14 -1.96 3.22
N VAL A 40 -9.56 -0.88 3.74
CA VAL A 40 -8.95 0.19 2.95
C VAL A 40 -7.48 0.30 3.29
N ILE A 41 -6.65 0.32 2.25
CA ILE A 41 -5.20 0.50 2.39
C ILE A 41 -4.86 1.93 2.01
N PHE A 42 -4.16 2.63 2.92
CA PHE A 42 -3.73 4.01 2.71
C PHE A 42 -2.22 4.05 2.49
N THR A 43 -1.79 4.77 1.46
CA THR A 43 -0.38 5.09 1.26
C THR A 43 -0.28 6.55 0.81
N ALA A 44 0.75 7.25 1.25
CA ALA A 44 0.89 8.68 1.00
C ALA A 44 2.10 8.96 0.12
N ILE A 45 2.00 10.06 -0.61
CA ILE A 45 3.15 10.66 -1.27
C ILE A 45 3.72 11.67 -0.28
N ASP A 46 4.95 11.46 0.15
CA ASP A 46 5.57 12.35 1.13
C ASP A 46 6.05 13.66 0.49
N ALA A 47 6.52 14.60 1.33
CA ALA A 47 6.87 15.95 0.90
C ALA A 47 8.26 16.07 0.25
N LYS A 48 8.96 14.96 0.05
CA LYS A 48 10.30 15.00 -0.56
C LYS A 48 10.24 15.49 -2.00
N PRO A 49 11.35 15.98 -2.56
CA PRO A 49 11.38 16.40 -3.95
C PRO A 49 10.78 15.34 -4.86
N LYS A 50 9.95 15.80 -5.77
CA LYS A 50 9.21 14.91 -6.66
C LYS A 50 10.15 14.13 -7.57
N THR A 51 9.89 12.84 -7.70
CA THR A 51 10.56 11.99 -8.66
C THR A 51 9.58 11.58 -9.74
N THR A 52 10.09 11.24 -10.90
CA THR A 52 9.28 10.73 -12.02
C THR A 52 8.46 9.51 -11.61
N GLN A 53 9.02 8.66 -10.76
CA GLN A 53 8.34 7.43 -10.32
C GLN A 53 7.07 7.70 -9.53
N ARG A 54 7.08 8.72 -8.66
CA ARG A 54 5.89 9.09 -7.89
C ARG A 54 4.80 9.66 -8.79
N LEU A 55 5.18 10.50 -9.74
CA LEU A 55 4.23 11.03 -10.71
C LEU A 55 3.66 9.92 -11.58
N ARG A 56 4.48 8.96 -11.97
CA ARG A 56 4.04 7.82 -12.78
C ARG A 56 3.00 6.99 -12.07
N ARG A 57 3.19 6.71 -10.79
CA ARG A 57 2.23 5.95 -9.98
C ARG A 57 0.86 6.64 -9.95
N LEU A 58 0.85 7.94 -9.69
CA LEU A 58 -0.39 8.71 -9.67
C LEU A 58 -1.05 8.74 -11.06
N ALA A 59 -0.26 9.00 -12.10
CA ALA A 59 -0.78 9.01 -13.47
C ALA A 59 -1.38 7.66 -13.87
N ASN A 60 -0.73 6.57 -13.48
CA ASN A 60 -1.25 5.22 -13.76
C ASN A 60 -2.60 5.00 -13.10
N ILE A 61 -2.72 5.36 -11.82
CA ILE A 61 -3.96 5.19 -11.07
C ILE A 61 -5.10 6.04 -11.65
N GLU A 62 -4.82 7.25 -12.09
CA GLU A 62 -5.83 8.10 -12.70
C GLU A 62 -6.41 7.50 -13.97
N ARG A 63 -5.61 6.74 -14.71
CA ARG A 63 -6.06 6.08 -15.95
C ARG A 63 -6.60 4.69 -15.72
N ASN A 64 -6.03 3.97 -14.77
CA ASN A 64 -6.48 2.62 -14.40
C ASN A 64 -6.39 2.49 -12.89
N SER A 65 -7.56 2.53 -12.25
CA SER A 65 -7.64 2.51 -10.80
C SER A 65 -7.40 1.13 -10.18
N LYS A 66 -7.31 0.08 -10.99
CA LYS A 66 -7.06 -1.27 -10.49
C LYS A 66 -5.61 -1.42 -10.09
N VAL A 67 -5.39 -1.85 -8.84
CA VAL A 67 -4.05 -1.99 -8.27
C VAL A 67 -3.96 -3.28 -7.46
N SER A 68 -2.73 -3.69 -7.18
CA SER A 68 -2.46 -4.79 -6.26
C SER A 68 -1.34 -4.40 -5.32
N LEU A 69 -1.41 -4.88 -4.08
CA LEU A 69 -0.34 -4.73 -3.11
C LEU A 69 0.05 -6.11 -2.58
N LEU A 70 1.34 -6.35 -2.49
CA LEU A 70 1.90 -7.61 -2.03
C LEU A 70 2.77 -7.39 -0.80
N VAL A 71 2.53 -8.21 0.22
CA VAL A 71 3.40 -8.35 1.37
C VAL A 71 3.86 -9.80 1.42
N ASP A 72 5.13 -10.02 1.70
CA ASP A 72 5.67 -11.37 1.77
C ASP A 72 6.72 -11.48 2.87
N HIS A 73 6.98 -12.71 3.26
CA HIS A 73 8.04 -13.04 4.19
C HIS A 73 8.84 -14.21 3.63
N TYR A 74 10.14 -14.00 3.45
CA TYR A 74 11.07 -15.03 3.03
C TYR A 74 12.14 -15.27 4.09
N ALA A 75 12.52 -16.54 4.24
CA ALA A 75 13.57 -16.98 5.14
C ALA A 75 14.25 -18.20 4.54
N ASP A 76 15.44 -18.52 5.01
CA ASP A 76 16.15 -19.74 4.57
C ASP A 76 15.38 -21.00 4.91
N ASP A 77 14.64 -20.99 6.03
CA ASP A 77 13.69 -22.03 6.38
C ASP A 77 12.39 -21.82 5.64
N TRP A 78 12.15 -22.59 4.61
CA TRP A 78 10.97 -22.43 3.75
C TRP A 78 9.66 -22.77 4.43
N THR A 79 9.66 -23.38 5.60
CA THR A 79 8.44 -23.60 6.39
C THR A 79 7.90 -22.30 6.98
N GLN A 80 8.69 -21.22 6.93
CA GLN A 80 8.30 -19.91 7.43
C GLN A 80 7.78 -18.97 6.34
N LEU A 81 7.74 -19.41 5.09
CA LEU A 81 7.34 -18.54 3.96
C LEU A 81 5.84 -18.29 3.94
N TRP A 82 5.48 -17.06 3.61
CA TRP A 82 4.09 -16.69 3.35
C TRP A 82 4.03 -15.44 2.47
N TRP A 83 2.91 -15.26 1.81
CA TRP A 83 2.60 -13.99 1.15
C TRP A 83 1.11 -13.70 1.25
N VAL A 84 0.77 -12.41 1.19
CA VAL A 84 -0.60 -11.91 1.18
C VAL A 84 -0.70 -10.82 0.12
N ARG A 85 -1.71 -10.90 -0.73
CA ARG A 85 -1.96 -9.92 -1.77
C ARG A 85 -3.36 -9.34 -1.62
N ALA A 86 -3.46 -8.03 -1.75
CA ALA A 86 -4.72 -7.30 -1.82
C ALA A 86 -4.88 -6.77 -3.24
N ASP A 87 -5.98 -7.11 -3.89
CA ASP A 87 -6.38 -6.55 -5.18
C ASP A 87 -7.52 -5.57 -4.92
N GLY A 88 -7.45 -4.38 -5.48
CA GLY A 88 -8.45 -3.38 -5.19
C GLY A 88 -8.48 -2.23 -6.18
N VAL A 89 -9.26 -1.23 -5.81
CA VAL A 89 -9.49 -0.01 -6.60
C VAL A 89 -8.96 1.18 -5.83
N ALA A 90 -8.10 1.95 -6.45
CA ALA A 90 -7.41 3.09 -5.83
C ALA A 90 -8.10 4.40 -6.19
N VAL A 91 -8.18 5.30 -5.21
CA VAL A 91 -8.62 6.69 -5.38
C VAL A 91 -7.54 7.59 -4.79
N ILE A 92 -7.18 8.65 -5.52
CA ILE A 92 -6.21 9.64 -5.05
C ILE A 92 -6.99 10.77 -4.39
N HIS A 93 -6.64 11.06 -3.13
CA HIS A 93 -7.26 12.15 -2.36
C HIS A 93 -6.27 13.27 -2.16
N HIS A 94 -6.63 14.47 -2.61
CA HIS A 94 -5.82 15.69 -2.43
C HIS A 94 -6.31 16.54 -1.26
N ASP A 95 -7.47 16.23 -0.70
CA ASP A 95 -8.07 16.90 0.44
C ASP A 95 -9.13 15.99 1.07
N GLY A 96 -9.77 16.47 2.13
CA GLY A 96 -10.96 15.87 2.71
C GLY A 96 -10.70 14.83 3.78
N ASP A 97 -11.79 14.23 4.27
CA ASP A 97 -11.78 13.36 5.45
C ASP A 97 -10.99 12.07 5.21
N THR A 98 -11.14 11.46 4.05
CA THR A 98 -10.42 10.22 3.74
C THR A 98 -8.91 10.44 3.76
N MET A 99 -8.44 11.56 3.21
CA MET A 99 -7.02 11.91 3.27
C MET A 99 -6.55 12.10 4.72
N ASN A 100 -7.36 12.78 5.54
CA ASN A 100 -7.04 13.02 6.94
C ASN A 100 -6.97 11.73 7.73
N VAL A 101 -7.90 10.81 7.53
CA VAL A 101 -7.90 9.49 8.16
C VAL A 101 -6.63 8.74 7.77
N GLY A 102 -6.28 8.72 6.49
CA GLY A 102 -5.08 8.05 6.01
C GLY A 102 -3.81 8.60 6.67
N ARG A 103 -3.70 9.92 6.77
CA ARG A 103 -2.54 10.56 7.42
C ARG A 103 -2.44 10.21 8.90
N ILE A 104 -3.57 10.19 9.61
CA ILE A 104 -3.60 9.81 11.03
C ILE A 104 -3.11 8.37 11.20
N LEU A 105 -3.62 7.45 10.40
CA LEU A 105 -3.24 6.03 10.49
C LEU A 105 -1.77 5.81 10.15
N LEU A 106 -1.25 6.50 9.14
CA LEU A 106 0.16 6.40 8.75
C LEU A 106 1.08 6.96 9.85
N ARG A 107 0.72 8.08 10.46
CA ARG A 107 1.49 8.64 11.57
C ARG A 107 1.47 7.73 12.79
N ALA A 108 0.37 7.05 13.05
CA ALA A 108 0.26 6.11 14.16
C ALA A 108 1.15 4.88 13.95
N LYS A 109 1.28 4.42 12.72
CA LYS A 109 2.06 3.22 12.39
C LYS A 109 3.57 3.51 12.26
N TYR A 110 3.94 4.67 11.72
CA TYR A 110 5.34 4.99 11.39
C TYR A 110 5.83 6.19 12.18
N ALA A 111 6.76 5.94 13.11
CA ALA A 111 7.37 7.00 13.93
C ALA A 111 8.07 8.05 13.08
N GLN A 112 8.57 7.70 11.91
CA GLN A 112 9.23 8.62 10.99
C GLN A 112 8.33 9.79 10.58
N TYR A 113 7.02 9.59 10.56
CA TYR A 113 6.06 10.65 10.22
C TYR A 113 5.84 11.66 11.35
N GLN A 114 6.50 11.49 12.49
CA GLN A 114 6.54 12.54 13.51
C GLN A 114 7.42 13.71 13.07
N SER A 115 8.42 13.46 12.21
CA SER A 115 9.35 14.49 11.73
C SER A 115 9.27 14.73 10.22
N VAL A 116 8.74 13.80 9.46
CA VAL A 116 8.56 13.92 8.01
C VAL A 116 7.13 14.38 7.74
N SER A 117 6.99 15.45 6.97
CA SER A 117 5.68 16.02 6.67
C SER A 117 4.91 15.19 5.65
N LEU A 118 3.61 15.01 5.90
CA LEU A 118 2.68 14.37 4.96
C LEU A 118 1.89 15.45 4.22
N ASN A 119 2.53 16.11 3.27
CA ASN A 119 1.93 17.22 2.52
C ASN A 119 1.35 16.81 1.17
N GLY A 120 1.73 15.64 0.67
CA GLY A 120 1.25 15.16 -0.62
C GLY A 120 -0.09 14.45 -0.54
N PRO A 121 -0.61 14.01 -1.68
CA PRO A 121 -1.88 13.28 -1.71
C PRO A 121 -1.77 11.92 -1.04
N VAL A 122 -2.94 11.38 -0.66
CA VAL A 122 -3.09 10.04 -0.10
C VAL A 122 -3.82 9.17 -1.12
N ILE A 123 -3.28 7.99 -1.38
CA ILE A 123 -3.93 6.97 -2.17
C ILE A 123 -4.68 6.05 -1.21
N ALA A 124 -5.99 5.91 -1.42
CA ALA A 124 -6.83 4.97 -0.67
C ALA A 124 -7.25 3.84 -1.59
N VAL A 125 -6.95 2.61 -1.20
CA VAL A 125 -7.27 1.41 -1.98
C VAL A 125 -8.37 0.65 -1.27
N ALA A 126 -9.56 0.60 -1.88
CA ALA A 126 -10.64 -0.26 -1.40
C ALA A 126 -10.35 -1.70 -1.84
N VAL A 127 -10.08 -2.57 -0.88
CA VAL A 127 -9.74 -3.96 -1.18
C VAL A 127 -10.98 -4.70 -1.62
N GLN A 128 -10.89 -5.35 -2.78
CA GLN A 128 -11.96 -6.15 -3.35
C GLN A 128 -11.71 -7.64 -3.15
N ARG A 129 -10.44 -8.05 -3.09
CA ARG A 129 -10.08 -9.47 -3.00
C ARG A 129 -8.77 -9.63 -2.25
N TRP A 130 -8.77 -10.55 -1.29
CA TRP A 130 -7.57 -11.01 -0.62
C TRP A 130 -7.15 -12.36 -1.18
N SER A 131 -5.86 -12.55 -1.40
CA SER A 131 -5.27 -13.82 -1.77
C SER A 131 -4.05 -14.06 -0.89
N SER A 132 -3.79 -15.30 -0.53
CA SER A 132 -2.68 -15.60 0.35
C SER A 132 -2.22 -17.05 0.20
N TRP A 133 -0.99 -17.27 0.65
CA TRP A 133 -0.41 -18.60 0.74
C TRP A 133 0.56 -18.63 1.93
N HIS A 134 0.65 -19.75 2.60
CA HIS A 134 1.67 -19.99 3.61
C HIS A 134 2.12 -21.44 3.59
N ALA A 135 3.38 -21.64 3.96
CA ALA A 135 3.94 -22.99 4.08
C ALA A 135 3.33 -23.73 5.25
#